data_a11f4d110e946563afe737cedb87fac6
#
_entry.id   a11f4d110e946563afe737cedb87fac6
#
_cell.length_a   1.000
_cell.length_b   1.000
_cell.length_c   1.000
_cell.angle_alpha   90.00
_cell.angle_beta   90.00
_cell.angle_gamma   90.00
#
_symmetry.space_group_name_H-M   'P 1'
#
loop_
_entity.id
_entity.type
_entity.pdbx_description
1 polymer ?
#
loop_
_entity_poly.entity_id
_entity_poly.type
_entity_poly.pdbx_seq_one_letter_code
_entity_poly.pdbx_strand_id
1 'polypeptide(L)'
;MTYCVGIKVNEGMVFASDRRTNAGLDNYNSYSKMYVHNGIDRNIVILTSGNLATSQAVFNSINKDLEDPTNGNSLNNLYNLNEIAKYIGRLTVRHSSPDGINQVTLELGSTFIVGGHIKDQDSDLYLVYPQGN
;
A
#
# COMPACT_ATOMS: atom_id res chain seq x y z
N MET A 1 3.90 -0.93 -17.28
CA MET A 1 3.43 -2.28 -16.86
C MET A 1 4.03 -2.60 -15.50
N THR A 2 3.23 -3.11 -14.57
CA THR A 2 3.68 -3.43 -13.21
C THR A 2 3.46 -4.91 -12.93
N TYR A 3 4.42 -5.53 -12.27
CA TYR A 3 4.33 -6.92 -11.83
C TYR A 3 4.51 -6.96 -10.31
N CYS A 4 3.47 -7.37 -9.59
CA CYS A 4 3.47 -7.50 -8.14
C CYS A 4 2.93 -8.87 -7.74
N VAL A 5 3.62 -9.54 -6.81
CA VAL A 5 3.25 -10.87 -6.32
C VAL A 5 3.34 -10.90 -4.80
N GLY A 6 2.29 -11.39 -4.15
CA GLY A 6 2.32 -11.76 -2.74
C GLY A 6 1.89 -13.21 -2.60
N ILE A 7 2.66 -14.00 -1.86
CA ILE A 7 2.39 -15.42 -1.64
C ILE A 7 2.46 -15.70 -0.15
N LYS A 8 1.41 -16.35 0.37
CA LYS A 8 1.36 -16.85 1.75
C LYS A 8 1.57 -18.36 1.73
N VAL A 9 2.52 -18.83 2.52
CA VAL A 9 2.76 -20.26 2.76
C VAL A 9 2.77 -20.52 4.28
N ASN A 10 2.85 -21.80 4.66
CA ASN A 10 2.79 -22.15 6.09
C ASN A 10 3.95 -21.56 6.89
N GLU A 11 5.14 -21.49 6.30
CA GLU A 11 6.36 -21.00 6.94
C GLU A 11 6.54 -19.49 6.88
N GLY A 12 5.71 -18.76 6.12
CA GLY A 12 5.85 -17.31 5.99
C GLY A 12 5.22 -16.75 4.74
N MET A 13 5.72 -15.59 4.32
CA MET A 13 5.21 -14.86 3.17
C MET A 13 6.34 -14.41 2.27
N VAL A 14 6.07 -14.34 0.96
CA VAL A 14 7.00 -13.82 -0.05
C VAL A 14 6.32 -12.70 -0.80
N PHE A 15 7.02 -11.59 -0.97
CA PHE A 15 6.57 -10.45 -1.75
C PHE A 15 7.62 -10.09 -2.79
N ALA A 16 7.16 -9.83 -4.00
CA ALA A 16 8.03 -9.41 -5.09
C ALA A 16 7.35 -8.35 -5.95
N SER A 17 8.12 -7.38 -6.41
CA SER A 17 7.65 -6.40 -7.39
C SER A 17 8.76 -6.03 -8.35
N ASP A 18 8.38 -5.62 -9.56
CA ASP A 18 9.32 -4.97 -10.46
C ASP A 18 9.56 -3.53 -10.01
N ARG A 19 10.58 -2.88 -10.60
CA ARG A 19 10.96 -1.50 -10.26
C ARG A 19 10.88 -0.54 -11.45
N ARG A 20 10.43 -1.03 -12.58
CA ARG A 20 10.34 -0.20 -13.79
C ARG A 20 9.07 0.61 -13.81
N THR A 21 9.21 1.89 -14.03
CA THR A 21 8.12 2.80 -14.37
C THR A 21 8.34 3.35 -15.75
N ASN A 22 7.36 3.19 -16.63
CA ASN A 22 7.38 3.76 -17.98
C ASN A 22 6.64 5.11 -17.93
N ALA A 23 7.40 6.20 -18.07
CA ALA A 23 6.87 7.56 -18.06
C ALA A 23 6.95 8.22 -19.45
N GLY A 24 6.55 7.49 -20.49
CA GLY A 24 6.56 7.96 -21.88
C GLY A 24 7.73 7.42 -22.70
N LEU A 25 7.82 7.87 -23.97
CA LEU A 25 8.88 7.48 -24.89
C LEU A 25 10.26 7.83 -24.31
N ASP A 26 11.07 6.81 -24.06
CA ASP A 26 12.48 6.90 -23.67
C ASP A 26 12.80 7.32 -22.22
N ASN A 27 11.80 7.48 -21.32
CA ASN A 27 12.07 7.77 -19.92
C ASN A 27 11.80 6.53 -19.04
N TYR A 28 12.87 5.82 -18.69
CA TYR A 28 12.82 4.72 -17.73
C TYR A 28 13.31 5.22 -16.38
N ASN A 29 12.38 5.39 -15.43
CA ASN A 29 12.74 5.67 -14.05
C ASN A 29 12.56 4.41 -13.21
N SER A 30 13.54 4.15 -12.35
CA SER A 30 13.45 3.12 -11.33
C SER A 30 12.71 3.70 -10.13
N TYR A 31 11.55 3.14 -9.80
CA TYR A 31 10.75 3.53 -8.66
C TYR A 31 10.38 2.28 -7.85
N SER A 32 10.49 2.36 -6.52
CA SER A 32 10.11 1.25 -5.66
C SER A 32 8.59 1.16 -5.56
N LYS A 33 8.04 0.04 -6.05
CA LYS A 33 6.62 -0.30 -5.93
C LYS A 33 6.35 -1.13 -4.67
N MET A 34 7.32 -1.23 -3.79
CA MET A 34 7.24 -1.97 -2.54
C MET A 34 7.53 -1.03 -1.37
N TYR A 35 6.64 -1.02 -0.41
CA TYR A 35 6.79 -0.33 0.86
C TYR A 35 6.90 -1.38 1.96
N VAL A 36 7.97 -1.31 2.75
CA VAL A 36 8.21 -2.25 3.85
C VAL A 36 8.22 -1.48 5.16
N HIS A 37 7.39 -1.92 6.10
CA HIS A 37 7.35 -1.39 7.45
C HIS A 37 7.72 -2.48 8.44
N ASN A 38 8.84 -2.30 9.13
CA ASN A 38 9.31 -3.18 10.20
C ASN A 38 9.11 -2.50 11.54
N GLY A 39 7.99 -2.79 12.20
CA GLY A 39 7.67 -2.31 13.53
C GLY A 39 8.22 -3.24 14.62
N ILE A 40 7.92 -2.91 15.89
CA ILE A 40 8.39 -3.69 17.04
C ILE A 40 7.77 -5.08 17.06
N ASP A 41 6.47 -5.17 16.77
CA ASP A 41 5.66 -6.40 16.85
C ASP A 41 5.10 -6.83 15.50
N ARG A 42 5.53 -6.20 14.41
CA ARG A 42 4.92 -6.40 13.09
C ARG A 42 5.84 -6.15 11.93
N ASN A 43 5.60 -6.87 10.84
CA ASN A 43 6.21 -6.65 9.55
C ASN A 43 5.09 -6.52 8.51
N ILE A 44 5.01 -5.36 7.87
CA ILE A 44 3.97 -5.05 6.88
C ILE A 44 4.65 -4.76 5.54
N VAL A 45 4.13 -5.36 4.48
CA VAL A 45 4.59 -5.11 3.11
C VAL A 45 3.41 -4.65 2.27
N ILE A 46 3.61 -3.58 1.52
CA ILE A 46 2.61 -3.01 0.62
C ILE A 46 3.21 -2.93 -0.78
N LEU A 47 2.59 -3.61 -1.73
CA LEU A 47 2.95 -3.53 -3.14
C LEU A 47 1.92 -2.65 -3.86
N THR A 48 2.35 -1.89 -4.86
CA THR A 48 1.45 -0.98 -5.58
C THR A 48 1.58 -1.12 -7.09
N SER A 49 0.46 -0.93 -7.77
CA SER A 49 0.39 -0.77 -9.22
C SER A 49 -0.64 0.30 -9.59
N GLY A 50 -0.48 0.89 -10.75
CA GLY A 50 -1.40 1.90 -11.26
C GLY A 50 -0.77 3.29 -11.32
N ASN A 51 -1.51 4.32 -10.92
CA ASN A 51 -1.04 5.70 -11.00
C ASN A 51 0.09 5.97 -10.00
N LEU A 52 1.23 6.41 -10.52
CA LEU A 52 2.43 6.65 -9.71
C LEU A 52 2.21 7.76 -8.67
N ALA A 53 1.60 8.87 -9.07
CA ALA A 53 1.37 10.00 -8.17
C ALA A 53 0.46 9.62 -7.00
N THR A 54 -0.60 8.86 -7.26
CA THR A 54 -1.50 8.36 -6.23
C THR A 54 -0.77 7.40 -5.29
N SER A 55 0.02 6.47 -5.82
CA SER A 55 0.80 5.53 -5.01
C SER A 55 1.79 6.25 -4.11
N GLN A 56 2.50 7.25 -4.63
CA GLN A 56 3.43 8.06 -3.85
C GLN A 56 2.72 8.86 -2.76
N ALA A 57 1.56 9.44 -3.08
CA ALA A 57 0.76 10.19 -2.11
C ALA A 57 0.29 9.29 -0.96
N VAL A 58 -0.13 8.06 -1.25
CA VAL A 58 -0.49 7.07 -0.23
C VAL A 58 0.71 6.76 0.66
N PHE A 59 1.87 6.47 0.09
CA PHE A 59 3.07 6.15 0.87
C PHE A 59 3.55 7.34 1.70
N ASN A 60 3.46 8.56 1.19
CA ASN A 60 3.78 9.77 1.94
C ASN A 60 2.83 9.98 3.12
N SER A 61 1.55 9.71 2.94
CA SER A 61 0.55 9.78 4.03
C SER A 61 0.83 8.73 5.10
N ILE A 62 1.22 7.51 4.72
CA ILE A 62 1.62 6.47 5.67
C ILE A 62 2.82 6.95 6.52
N ASN A 63 3.84 7.50 5.89
CA ASN A 63 5.03 8.01 6.57
C ASN A 63 4.67 9.15 7.53
N LYS A 64 3.80 10.06 7.10
CA LYS A 64 3.34 11.18 7.94
C LYS A 64 2.58 10.70 9.17
N ASP A 65 1.69 9.74 9.00
CA ASP A 65 0.93 9.18 10.12
C ASP A 65 1.83 8.43 11.11
N LEU A 66 2.92 7.83 10.64
CA LEU A 66 3.92 7.16 11.48
C LEU A 66 4.76 8.14 12.32
N GLU A 67 4.88 9.40 11.92
CA GLU A 67 5.63 10.42 12.67
C GLU A 67 4.99 10.75 14.02
N ASP A 68 3.68 10.55 14.16
CA ASP A 68 2.94 10.80 15.40
C ASP A 68 2.64 9.46 16.11
N PRO A 69 3.37 9.14 17.20
CA PRO A 69 3.14 7.89 17.93
C PRO A 69 1.75 7.78 18.57
N THR A 70 1.05 8.90 18.74
CA THR A 70 -0.30 8.92 19.33
C THR A 70 -1.40 8.71 18.30
N ASN A 71 -1.07 8.75 17.00
CA ASN A 71 -2.04 8.55 15.93
C ASN A 71 -2.47 7.09 15.89
N GLY A 72 -3.74 6.81 16.24
CA GLY A 72 -4.30 5.47 16.20
C GLY A 72 -4.43 4.88 14.79
N ASN A 73 -4.41 5.73 13.76
CA ASN A 73 -4.51 5.33 12.35
C ASN A 73 -3.12 5.30 11.69
N SER A 74 -2.23 4.47 12.22
CA SER A 74 -0.90 4.26 11.65
C SER A 74 -0.59 2.78 11.55
N LEU A 75 0.41 2.42 10.74
CA LEU A 75 0.83 1.02 10.62
C LEU A 75 1.32 0.43 11.94
N ASN A 76 1.80 1.26 12.88
CA ASN A 76 2.22 0.81 14.20
C ASN A 76 1.04 0.55 15.17
N ASN A 77 -0.06 1.29 15.02
CA ASN A 77 -1.10 1.34 16.03
C ASN A 77 -2.41 0.64 15.62
N LEU A 78 -2.60 0.36 14.33
CA LEU A 78 -3.76 -0.40 13.87
C LEU A 78 -3.70 -1.84 14.39
N TYR A 79 -4.83 -2.37 14.81
CA TYR A 79 -4.89 -3.63 15.57
C TYR A 79 -4.53 -4.86 14.75
N ASN A 80 -5.01 -4.96 13.52
CA ASN A 80 -4.82 -6.14 12.68
C ASN A 80 -4.63 -5.76 11.21
N LEU A 81 -4.30 -6.75 10.38
CA LEU A 81 -4.07 -6.54 8.94
C LEU A 81 -5.34 -6.11 8.21
N ASN A 82 -6.50 -6.54 8.64
CA ASN A 82 -7.77 -6.10 8.07
C ASN A 82 -7.95 -4.57 8.27
N GLU A 83 -7.68 -4.06 9.46
CA GLU A 83 -7.74 -2.63 9.73
C GLU A 83 -6.68 -1.85 8.94
N ILE A 84 -5.50 -2.43 8.75
CA ILE A 84 -4.46 -1.84 7.91
C ILE A 84 -4.93 -1.78 6.45
N ALA A 85 -5.51 -2.86 5.92
CA ALA A 85 -6.04 -2.87 4.55
C ALA A 85 -7.14 -1.80 4.36
N LYS A 86 -8.05 -1.66 5.30
CA LYS A 86 -9.08 -0.61 5.29
C LYS A 86 -8.47 0.79 5.33
N TYR A 87 -7.43 0.99 6.13
CA TYR A 87 -6.69 2.24 6.21
C TYR A 87 -6.06 2.60 4.86
N ILE A 88 -5.38 1.65 4.20
CA ILE A 88 -4.83 1.85 2.87
C ILE A 88 -5.94 2.17 1.86
N GLY A 89 -7.08 1.50 1.96
CA GLY A 89 -8.27 1.78 1.13
C GLY A 89 -8.75 3.21 1.27
N ARG A 90 -8.86 3.73 2.49
CA ARG A 90 -9.25 5.13 2.74
C ARG A 90 -8.25 6.12 2.15
N LEU A 91 -6.94 5.85 2.30
CA LEU A 91 -5.91 6.69 1.70
C LEU A 91 -5.98 6.66 0.17
N THR A 92 -6.21 5.49 -0.41
CA THR A 92 -6.34 5.32 -1.86
C THR A 92 -7.48 6.16 -2.43
N VAL A 93 -8.67 6.10 -1.82
CA VAL A 93 -9.82 6.92 -2.24
C VAL A 93 -9.50 8.41 -2.11
N ARG A 94 -8.92 8.82 -0.98
CA ARG A 94 -8.57 10.23 -0.73
C ARG A 94 -7.67 10.80 -1.81
N HIS A 95 -6.63 10.07 -2.20
CA HIS A 95 -5.61 10.54 -3.13
C HIS A 95 -5.94 10.33 -4.61
N SER A 96 -6.94 9.49 -4.93
CA SER A 96 -7.38 9.26 -6.30
C SER A 96 -8.64 10.05 -6.67
N SER A 97 -9.16 10.88 -5.75
CA SER A 97 -10.34 11.72 -5.99
C SER A 97 -9.90 13.13 -6.40
N PRO A 98 -10.21 13.59 -7.63
CA PRO A 98 -9.90 14.95 -8.03
C PRO A 98 -10.77 15.94 -7.24
N ASP A 99 -10.16 17.04 -6.79
CA ASP A 99 -10.83 18.23 -6.20
C ASP A 99 -11.81 17.95 -5.04
N GLY A 100 -11.55 16.93 -4.24
CA GLY A 100 -12.38 16.60 -3.08
C GLY A 100 -13.74 16.01 -3.42
N ILE A 101 -14.01 15.72 -4.68
CA ILE A 101 -15.17 14.96 -5.11
C ILE A 101 -14.85 13.47 -4.93
N ASN A 102 -15.68 12.74 -4.17
CA ASN A 102 -15.49 11.32 -3.89
C ASN A 102 -15.73 10.43 -5.13
N GLN A 103 -15.18 10.82 -6.27
CA GLN A 103 -15.22 10.02 -7.50
C GLN A 103 -13.81 9.56 -7.87
N VAL A 104 -13.58 8.27 -7.71
CA VAL A 104 -12.34 7.63 -8.17
C VAL A 104 -12.39 7.56 -9.69
N THR A 105 -11.42 8.20 -10.37
CA THR A 105 -11.25 8.03 -11.81
C THR A 105 -10.27 6.89 -12.07
N LEU A 106 -10.49 6.11 -13.12
CA LEU A 106 -9.62 5.00 -13.49
C LEU A 106 -8.18 5.45 -13.77
N GLU A 107 -8.01 6.67 -14.28
CA GLU A 107 -6.70 7.25 -14.60
C GLU A 107 -5.87 7.54 -13.35
N LEU A 108 -6.52 7.86 -12.22
CA LEU A 108 -5.88 8.17 -10.95
C LEU A 108 -5.87 6.97 -10.00
N GLY A 109 -6.44 5.86 -10.40
CA GLY A 109 -6.57 4.67 -9.56
C GLY A 109 -5.26 3.95 -9.35
N SER A 110 -5.05 3.47 -8.12
CA SER A 110 -3.98 2.55 -7.76
C SER A 110 -4.54 1.35 -7.03
N THR A 111 -3.92 0.20 -7.24
CA THR A 111 -4.24 -1.05 -6.57
C THR A 111 -3.07 -1.42 -5.67
N PHE A 112 -3.37 -1.96 -4.50
CA PHE A 112 -2.36 -2.35 -3.51
C PHE A 112 -2.55 -3.80 -3.10
N ILE A 113 -1.44 -4.49 -2.91
CA ILE A 113 -1.38 -5.75 -2.17
C ILE A 113 -0.80 -5.43 -0.80
N VAL A 114 -1.55 -5.75 0.25
CA VAL A 114 -1.16 -5.48 1.64
C VAL A 114 -1.06 -6.80 2.37
N GLY A 115 0.06 -7.04 3.00
CA GLY A 115 0.24 -8.27 3.76
C GLY A 115 1.33 -8.17 4.80
N GLY A 116 1.48 -9.20 5.58
CA GLY A 116 2.49 -9.26 6.60
C GLY A 116 2.07 -10.09 7.79
N HIS A 117 2.71 -9.82 8.92
CA HIS A 117 2.51 -10.52 10.18
C HIS A 117 2.53 -9.55 11.35
N ILE A 118 1.57 -9.70 12.24
CA ILE A 118 1.54 -9.03 13.55
C ILE A 118 1.68 -10.11 14.60
N LYS A 119 2.49 -9.85 15.64
CA LYS A 119 2.75 -10.81 16.72
C LYS A 119 1.43 -11.34 17.32
N ASP A 120 1.37 -12.65 17.53
CA ASP A 120 0.22 -13.38 18.08
C ASP A 120 -1.03 -13.33 17.18
N GLN A 121 -0.88 -12.98 15.91
CA GLN A 121 -1.94 -13.01 14.91
C GLN A 121 -1.48 -13.82 13.68
N ASP A 122 -2.44 -14.34 12.93
CA ASP A 122 -2.15 -15.02 11.68
C ASP A 122 -1.64 -14.04 10.62
N SER A 123 -0.67 -14.48 9.82
CA SER A 123 -0.27 -13.77 8.62
C SER A 123 -1.43 -13.71 7.64
N ASP A 124 -1.59 -12.59 6.97
CA ASP A 124 -2.69 -12.41 6.03
C ASP A 124 -2.29 -11.58 4.82
N LEU A 125 -3.12 -11.60 3.79
CA LEU A 125 -2.86 -10.98 2.49
C LEU A 125 -4.17 -10.39 1.96
N TYR A 126 -4.14 -9.11 1.60
CA TYR A 126 -5.30 -8.38 1.11
C TYR A 126 -5.02 -7.70 -0.21
N LEU A 127 -6.01 -7.65 -1.07
CA LEU A 127 -6.00 -6.84 -2.28
C LEU A 127 -6.89 -5.62 -2.06
N VAL A 128 -6.34 -4.44 -2.24
CA VAL A 128 -7.05 -3.17 -2.08
C VAL A 128 -7.23 -2.54 -3.46
N TYR A 129 -8.47 -2.43 -3.89
CA TYR A 129 -8.84 -1.86 -5.18
C TYR A 129 -8.86 -0.33 -5.16
N PRO A 130 -8.84 0.34 -6.34
CA PRO A 130 -8.91 1.81 -6.40
C PRO A 130 -10.11 2.42 -5.67
N GLN A 131 -11.21 1.68 -5.55
CA GLN A 131 -12.42 2.09 -4.84
C GLN A 131 -12.27 2.00 -3.31
N GLY A 132 -11.15 1.49 -2.80
CA GLY A 132 -10.85 1.43 -1.37
C GLY A 132 -11.35 0.17 -0.64
N ASN A 133 -11.74 -0.87 -1.35
CA ASN A 133 -12.24 -2.11 -0.78
C ASN A 133 -11.49 -3.35 -1.27
#